data_81895c53c08c2053a446ec549791a914
#
_entry.id   81895c53c08c2053a446ec549791a914
#
_cell.length_a   1.000
_cell.length_b   1.000
_cell.length_c   1.000
_cell.angle_alpha   90.00
_cell.angle_beta   90.00
_cell.angle_gamma   90.00
#
_symmetry.space_group_name_H-M   'P 1'
#
loop_
_entity.id
_entity.type
_entity.pdbx_description
1 polymer ?
#
loop_
_entity_poly.entity_id
_entity_poly.type
_entity_poly.pdbx_seq_one_letter_code
_entity_poly.pdbx_strand_id
1 'polypeptide(L)'
;MKIFNRYIVSADSLITTHDEIRAGFLAIALEKNRIADPYVKNALAFKAMVSHTRSAEELLTIPQIRPFLVTAAGLSEKSLSYLDENDRTIAIQELIEKFLKPAGSAYIDEVIFRYLLIKGDAVGGTMRNRIGVLGQEKLIRAILAILSSMSVRGIIEEKMSSETKKCSTIHADMVGMESNIKALHWFNYYGERLLLFNAKIPIVNKNVDICLFSGSIADYDDGRIIRKNERALMFGELKGGIDPAGSDEHWKTGNSALNRIRDSFRNAGYLVIKTSFVGAAIERAMAEEIFAQLQSGMLTNATNLTNINQLIEYCNWIIEL
;
A
#
# COMPACT_ATOMS: atom_id res chain seq x y z
N MET A 1 4.02 2.74 -33.09
CA MET A 1 4.16 1.49 -32.31
C MET A 1 2.79 1.11 -31.76
N LYS A 2 2.50 -0.20 -31.61
CA LYS A 2 1.18 -0.64 -31.14
C LYS A 2 1.08 -0.41 -29.62
N ILE A 3 0.08 0.38 -29.17
CA ILE A 3 -0.25 0.48 -27.74
C ILE A 3 -0.88 -0.85 -27.32
N PHE A 4 -0.37 -1.49 -26.28
CA PHE A 4 -0.83 -2.82 -25.87
C PHE A 4 -2.21 -2.81 -25.22
N ASN A 5 -2.57 -1.71 -24.55
CA ASN A 5 -3.89 -1.56 -23.95
C ASN A 5 -4.85 -0.94 -24.97
N ARG A 6 -5.73 -1.74 -25.55
CA ARG A 6 -6.66 -1.32 -26.61
C ARG A 6 -7.68 -0.26 -26.17
N TYR A 7 -7.87 -0.08 -24.87
CA TYR A 7 -8.75 0.96 -24.32
C TYR A 7 -8.05 2.31 -24.13
N ILE A 8 -6.74 2.40 -24.42
CA ILE A 8 -5.99 3.65 -24.41
C ILE A 8 -5.85 4.14 -25.85
N VAL A 9 -6.85 4.87 -26.34
CA VAL A 9 -6.91 5.39 -27.72
C VAL A 9 -6.43 6.84 -27.82
N SER A 10 -6.41 7.56 -26.71
CA SER A 10 -5.95 8.95 -26.58
C SER A 10 -5.49 9.21 -25.14
N ALA A 11 -4.87 10.36 -24.89
CA ALA A 11 -4.55 10.81 -23.54
C ALA A 11 -5.81 10.90 -22.66
N ASP A 12 -6.92 11.38 -23.21
CA ASP A 12 -8.19 11.51 -22.49
C ASP A 12 -8.70 10.17 -21.93
N SER A 13 -8.40 9.05 -22.61
CA SER A 13 -8.77 7.72 -22.16
C SER A 13 -8.15 7.35 -20.80
N LEU A 14 -7.01 7.96 -20.44
CA LEU A 14 -6.29 7.71 -19.20
C LEU A 14 -6.80 8.57 -18.04
N ILE A 15 -7.52 9.66 -18.31
CA ILE A 15 -7.92 10.62 -17.28
C ILE A 15 -8.90 9.95 -16.31
N THR A 16 -8.64 10.11 -15.01
CA THR A 16 -9.55 9.67 -13.97
C THR A 16 -10.74 10.61 -13.87
N THR A 17 -11.94 10.07 -13.99
CA THR A 17 -13.17 10.85 -13.97
C THR A 17 -13.50 11.39 -12.58
N HIS A 18 -14.29 12.45 -12.52
CA HIS A 18 -14.76 13.01 -11.23
C HIS A 18 -15.53 11.98 -10.39
N ASP A 19 -16.33 11.13 -11.01
CA ASP A 19 -17.09 10.10 -10.31
C ASP A 19 -16.17 9.01 -9.71
N GLU A 20 -15.11 8.63 -10.43
CA GLU A 20 -14.10 7.71 -9.92
C GLU A 20 -13.33 8.31 -8.74
N ILE A 21 -12.96 9.61 -8.82
CA ILE A 21 -12.33 10.36 -7.72
C ILE A 21 -13.25 10.37 -6.50
N ARG A 22 -14.53 10.71 -6.68
CA ARG A 22 -15.52 10.69 -5.59
C ARG A 22 -15.65 9.32 -4.94
N ALA A 23 -15.78 8.27 -5.75
CA ALA A 23 -15.88 6.90 -5.26
C ALA A 23 -14.62 6.49 -4.48
N GLY A 24 -13.45 6.89 -4.95
CA GLY A 24 -12.18 6.64 -4.27
C GLY A 24 -12.06 7.35 -2.92
N PHE A 25 -12.44 8.63 -2.84
CA PHE A 25 -12.46 9.35 -1.54
C PHE A 25 -13.44 8.72 -0.55
N LEU A 26 -14.61 8.27 -1.02
CA LEU A 26 -15.58 7.59 -0.17
C LEU A 26 -14.99 6.26 0.36
N ALA A 27 -14.35 5.47 -0.49
CA ALA A 27 -13.70 4.23 -0.09
C ALA A 27 -12.59 4.48 0.96
N ILE A 28 -11.78 5.53 0.79
CA ILE A 28 -10.76 5.95 1.75
C ILE A 28 -11.39 6.36 3.09
N ALA A 29 -12.50 7.10 3.07
CA ALA A 29 -13.19 7.50 4.28
C ALA A 29 -13.73 6.29 5.07
N LEU A 30 -14.30 5.31 4.39
CA LEU A 30 -14.76 4.06 4.99
C LEU A 30 -13.61 3.25 5.58
N GLU A 31 -12.48 3.17 4.87
CA GLU A 31 -11.29 2.46 5.36
C GLU A 31 -10.67 3.17 6.58
N LYS A 32 -10.65 4.51 6.62
CA LYS A 32 -10.24 5.27 7.82
C LYS A 32 -11.08 4.91 9.04
N ASN A 33 -12.41 4.85 8.88
CA ASN A 33 -13.31 4.46 9.97
C ASN A 33 -13.05 3.03 10.42
N ARG A 34 -12.84 2.09 9.49
CA ARG A 34 -12.51 0.70 9.82
C ARG A 34 -11.21 0.59 10.63
N ILE A 35 -10.16 1.34 10.26
CA ILE A 35 -8.88 1.36 10.98
C ILE A 35 -9.02 2.07 12.34
N ALA A 36 -9.89 3.07 12.46
CA ALA A 36 -10.10 3.83 13.70
C ALA A 36 -10.99 3.08 14.72
N ASP A 37 -11.86 2.16 14.28
CA ASP A 37 -12.83 1.45 15.13
C ASP A 37 -12.22 0.79 16.38
N PRO A 38 -11.06 0.08 16.31
CA PRO A 38 -10.41 -0.46 17.50
C PRO A 38 -10.05 0.59 18.54
N TYR A 39 -9.68 1.79 18.13
CA TYR A 39 -9.33 2.87 19.07
C TYR A 39 -10.58 3.43 19.78
N VAL A 40 -11.70 3.52 19.05
CA VAL A 40 -12.99 3.88 19.65
C VAL A 40 -13.43 2.83 20.68
N LYS A 41 -13.32 1.55 20.35
CA LYS A 41 -13.61 0.45 21.27
C LYS A 41 -12.70 0.47 22.51
N ASN A 42 -11.41 0.74 22.35
CA ASN A 42 -10.49 0.90 23.46
C ASN A 42 -10.85 2.09 24.36
N ALA A 43 -11.31 3.20 23.78
CA ALA A 43 -11.78 4.36 24.55
C ALA A 43 -13.04 4.03 25.38
N LEU A 44 -13.97 3.28 24.82
CA LEU A 44 -15.16 2.79 25.54
C LEU A 44 -14.78 1.84 26.68
N ALA A 45 -13.84 0.91 26.43
CA ALA A 45 -13.34 0.01 27.47
C ALA A 45 -12.62 0.78 28.59
N PHE A 46 -11.80 1.77 28.25
CA PHE A 46 -11.19 2.68 29.22
C PHE A 46 -12.26 3.35 30.09
N LYS A 47 -13.29 3.96 29.48
CA LYS A 47 -14.39 4.63 30.19
C LYS A 47 -15.06 3.70 31.20
N ALA A 48 -15.29 2.45 30.83
CA ALA A 48 -15.87 1.43 31.74
C ALA A 48 -14.94 1.10 32.90
N MET A 49 -13.62 0.92 32.63
CA MET A 49 -12.63 0.59 33.69
C MET A 49 -12.48 1.68 34.74
N VAL A 50 -12.62 2.95 34.34
CA VAL A 50 -12.42 4.09 35.26
C VAL A 50 -13.70 4.69 35.82
N SER A 51 -14.86 4.11 35.53
CA SER A 51 -16.18 4.65 35.91
C SER A 51 -16.38 4.83 37.43
N HIS A 52 -15.59 4.14 38.24
CA HIS A 52 -15.64 4.22 39.73
C HIS A 52 -14.68 5.24 40.31
N THR A 53 -13.76 5.82 39.53
CA THR A 53 -12.81 6.83 40.02
C THR A 53 -13.50 8.15 40.26
N ARG A 54 -13.02 8.90 41.26
CA ARG A 54 -13.59 10.18 41.70
C ARG A 54 -12.69 11.37 41.36
N SER A 55 -11.44 11.11 41.05
CA SER A 55 -10.46 12.15 40.70
C SER A 55 -9.48 11.66 39.64
N ALA A 56 -8.79 12.61 39.01
CA ALA A 56 -7.78 12.32 37.99
C ALA A 56 -6.58 11.56 38.60
N GLU A 57 -6.24 11.78 39.84
CA GLU A 57 -5.12 11.10 40.53
C GLU A 57 -5.40 9.63 40.74
N GLU A 58 -6.66 9.24 40.96
CA GLU A 58 -7.03 7.84 41.13
C GLU A 58 -6.74 7.00 39.87
N LEU A 59 -6.66 7.63 38.71
CA LEU A 59 -6.25 6.92 37.46
C LEU A 59 -4.86 6.28 37.57
N LEU A 60 -3.96 6.85 38.37
CA LEU A 60 -2.63 6.31 38.59
C LEU A 60 -2.64 4.99 39.38
N THR A 61 -3.72 4.71 40.09
CA THR A 61 -3.87 3.48 40.91
C THR A 61 -4.29 2.27 40.09
N ILE A 62 -4.59 2.44 38.79
CA ILE A 62 -5.09 1.40 37.89
C ILE A 62 -4.00 1.06 36.84
N PRO A 63 -3.16 0.03 37.07
CA PRO A 63 -2.03 -0.28 36.16
C PRO A 63 -2.47 -0.59 34.73
N GLN A 64 -3.64 -1.18 34.56
CA GLN A 64 -4.17 -1.65 33.26
C GLN A 64 -4.41 -0.52 32.28
N ILE A 65 -4.70 0.70 32.76
CA ILE A 65 -4.94 1.86 31.90
C ILE A 65 -3.69 2.67 31.59
N ARG A 66 -2.54 2.34 32.18
CA ARG A 66 -1.28 3.07 31.98
C ARG A 66 -0.93 3.28 30.50
N PRO A 67 -1.01 2.26 29.58
CA PRO A 67 -0.75 2.46 28.17
C PRO A 67 -1.69 3.49 27.51
N PHE A 68 -2.93 3.56 28.00
CA PHE A 68 -3.91 4.53 27.52
C PHE A 68 -3.54 5.96 27.95
N LEU A 69 -3.14 6.15 29.22
CA LEU A 69 -2.66 7.43 29.73
C LEU A 69 -1.40 7.90 29.04
N VAL A 70 -0.44 7.00 28.76
CA VAL A 70 0.78 7.30 27.98
C VAL A 70 0.44 7.88 26.62
N THR A 71 -0.53 7.27 25.91
CA THR A 71 -1.00 7.78 24.63
C THR A 71 -1.71 9.13 24.80
N ALA A 72 -2.60 9.27 25.77
CA ALA A 72 -3.31 10.53 26.04
C ALA A 72 -2.36 11.68 26.43
N ALA A 73 -1.20 11.35 27.03
CA ALA A 73 -0.13 12.30 27.31
C ALA A 73 0.64 12.76 26.06
N GLY A 74 0.27 12.30 24.85
CA GLY A 74 0.87 12.72 23.59
C GLY A 74 2.02 11.86 23.10
N LEU A 75 2.33 10.74 23.78
CA LEU A 75 3.44 9.88 23.41
C LEU A 75 3.03 8.90 22.29
N SER A 76 3.73 9.00 21.15
CA SER A 76 3.58 8.11 20.02
C SER A 76 4.38 6.81 20.22
N GLU A 77 4.00 5.73 19.51
CA GLU A 77 4.76 4.46 19.52
C GLU A 77 6.23 4.66 19.14
N LYS A 78 6.51 5.60 18.22
CA LYS A 78 7.87 5.95 17.83
C LYS A 78 8.64 6.63 18.96
N SER A 79 8.01 7.57 19.68
CA SER A 79 8.67 8.26 20.80
C SER A 79 8.97 7.30 21.96
N LEU A 80 8.11 6.31 22.19
CA LEU A 80 8.29 5.32 23.26
C LEU A 80 9.55 4.46 23.12
N SER A 81 10.11 4.34 21.90
CA SER A 81 11.39 3.63 21.69
C SER A 81 12.62 4.41 22.17
N TYR A 82 12.48 5.70 22.45
CA TYR A 82 13.54 6.58 22.94
C TYR A 82 13.38 6.98 24.42
N LEU A 83 12.20 6.76 24.99
CA LEU A 83 11.84 7.21 26.33
C LEU A 83 11.88 6.07 27.33
N ASP A 84 12.44 6.34 28.51
CA ASP A 84 12.43 5.41 29.63
C ASP A 84 11.12 5.48 30.45
N GLU A 85 11.02 4.70 31.52
CA GLU A 85 9.81 4.61 32.32
C GLU A 85 9.60 5.87 33.19
N ASN A 86 10.70 6.57 33.53
CA ASN A 86 10.62 7.83 34.24
C ASN A 86 10.04 8.93 33.36
N ASP A 87 10.50 9.03 32.10
CA ASP A 87 9.98 9.99 31.12
C ASP A 87 8.48 9.80 30.88
N ARG A 88 8.03 8.54 30.78
CA ARG A 88 6.60 8.20 30.62
C ARG A 88 5.80 8.62 31.85
N THR A 89 6.37 8.44 33.04
CA THR A 89 5.74 8.85 34.29
C THR A 89 5.60 10.37 34.37
N ILE A 90 6.64 11.12 34.03
CA ILE A 90 6.62 12.56 33.95
C ILE A 90 5.52 13.05 32.99
N ALA A 91 5.45 12.45 31.79
CA ALA A 91 4.43 12.81 30.81
C ALA A 91 2.98 12.60 31.33
N ILE A 92 2.74 11.47 32.03
CA ILE A 92 1.43 11.20 32.65
C ILE A 92 1.13 12.20 33.78
N GLN A 93 2.12 12.52 34.62
CA GLN A 93 1.96 13.50 35.69
C GLN A 93 1.61 14.90 35.13
N GLU A 94 2.31 15.32 34.08
CA GLU A 94 2.03 16.57 33.38
C GLU A 94 0.60 16.58 32.76
N LEU A 95 0.18 15.45 32.16
CA LEU A 95 -1.19 15.29 31.68
C LEU A 95 -2.20 15.54 32.82
N ILE A 96 -2.01 14.90 33.97
CA ILE A 96 -2.91 15.00 35.11
C ILE A 96 -2.95 16.45 35.61
N GLU A 97 -1.78 17.04 35.89
CA GLU A 97 -1.71 18.39 36.53
C GLU A 97 -2.22 19.48 35.59
N LYS A 98 -1.80 19.46 34.33
CA LYS A 98 -2.09 20.57 33.42
C LYS A 98 -3.42 20.47 32.69
N PHE A 99 -4.00 19.28 32.59
CA PHE A 99 -5.19 19.08 31.77
C PHE A 99 -6.32 18.36 32.50
N LEU A 100 -6.06 17.28 33.22
CA LEU A 100 -7.14 16.51 33.80
C LEU A 100 -7.72 17.16 35.07
N LYS A 101 -6.87 17.67 35.95
CA LYS A 101 -7.32 18.42 37.14
C LYS A 101 -8.16 19.67 36.78
N PRO A 102 -7.71 20.53 35.85
CA PRO A 102 -8.53 21.65 35.38
C PRO A 102 -9.86 21.26 34.75
N ALA A 103 -9.98 20.07 34.17
CA ALA A 103 -11.22 19.55 33.57
C ALA A 103 -12.28 19.17 34.66
N GLY A 104 -11.89 19.09 35.94
CA GLY A 104 -12.81 18.79 37.04
C GLY A 104 -13.50 17.44 36.84
N SER A 105 -14.82 17.38 36.89
CA SER A 105 -15.61 16.17 36.71
C SER A 105 -15.54 15.58 35.30
N ALA A 106 -15.07 16.33 34.31
CA ALA A 106 -14.93 15.87 32.93
C ALA A 106 -13.57 15.22 32.63
N TYR A 107 -12.72 14.95 33.63
CA TYR A 107 -11.37 14.43 33.41
C TYR A 107 -11.32 13.11 32.62
N ILE A 108 -12.31 12.25 32.78
CA ILE A 108 -12.41 10.98 32.01
C ILE A 108 -12.59 11.27 30.53
N ASP A 109 -13.52 12.16 30.18
CA ASP A 109 -13.77 12.53 28.78
C ASP A 109 -12.57 13.28 28.20
N GLU A 110 -11.86 14.10 28.97
CA GLU A 110 -10.62 14.76 28.56
C GLU A 110 -9.52 13.77 28.20
N VAL A 111 -9.32 12.70 28.98
CA VAL A 111 -8.39 11.61 28.64
C VAL A 111 -8.78 10.95 27.33
N ILE A 112 -10.08 10.64 27.17
CA ILE A 112 -10.61 9.98 25.97
C ILE A 112 -10.36 10.85 24.73
N PHE A 113 -10.68 12.14 24.79
CA PHE A 113 -10.48 13.04 23.67
C PHE A 113 -9.00 13.13 23.26
N ARG A 114 -8.09 13.28 24.23
CA ARG A 114 -6.65 13.31 23.94
C ARG A 114 -6.14 12.02 23.36
N TYR A 115 -6.55 10.90 23.92
CA TYR A 115 -6.22 9.58 23.36
C TYR A 115 -6.68 9.45 21.90
N LEU A 116 -7.93 9.81 21.61
CA LEU A 116 -8.48 9.73 20.25
C LEU A 116 -7.81 10.71 19.28
N LEU A 117 -7.42 11.90 19.72
CA LEU A 117 -6.67 12.87 18.91
C LEU A 117 -5.30 12.30 18.49
N ILE A 118 -4.55 11.73 19.43
CA ILE A 118 -3.24 11.14 19.16
C ILE A 118 -3.35 9.90 18.25
N LYS A 119 -4.34 9.03 18.50
CA LYS A 119 -4.59 7.88 17.63
C LYS A 119 -5.12 8.30 16.26
N GLY A 120 -5.90 9.38 16.17
CA GLY A 120 -6.35 9.97 14.91
C GLY A 120 -5.19 10.46 14.04
N ASP A 121 -4.19 11.12 14.63
CA ASP A 121 -2.96 11.52 13.94
C ASP A 121 -2.20 10.29 13.43
N ALA A 122 -2.03 9.28 14.26
CA ALA A 122 -1.40 8.01 13.87
C ALA A 122 -2.14 7.32 12.71
N VAL A 123 -3.49 7.32 12.72
CA VAL A 123 -4.31 6.82 11.60
C VAL A 123 -4.04 7.63 10.33
N GLY A 124 -3.93 8.96 10.43
CA GLY A 124 -3.58 9.82 9.28
C GLY A 124 -2.24 9.46 8.65
N GLY A 125 -1.23 9.20 9.45
CA GLY A 125 0.10 8.73 9.00
C GLY A 125 0.04 7.35 8.34
N THR A 126 -0.68 6.41 8.96
CA THR A 126 -0.84 5.04 8.45
C THR A 126 -1.62 5.00 7.14
N MET A 127 -2.62 5.88 6.96
CA MET A 127 -3.45 5.92 5.76
C MET A 127 -2.66 6.22 4.49
N ARG A 128 -1.59 7.01 4.54
CA ARG A 128 -0.76 7.26 3.34
C ARG A 128 -0.17 5.97 2.78
N ASN A 129 0.37 5.12 3.65
CA ASN A 129 0.89 3.82 3.26
C ASN A 129 -0.24 2.87 2.85
N ARG A 130 -1.37 2.89 3.58
CA ARG A 130 -2.54 2.03 3.30
C ARG A 130 -3.15 2.30 1.93
N ILE A 131 -3.22 3.55 1.48
CA ILE A 131 -3.71 3.91 0.14
C ILE A 131 -2.86 3.26 -0.96
N GLY A 132 -1.53 3.28 -0.83
CA GLY A 132 -0.64 2.57 -1.75
C GLY A 132 -0.91 1.06 -1.78
N VAL A 133 -1.08 0.46 -0.60
CA VAL A 133 -1.41 -0.97 -0.46
C VAL A 133 -2.77 -1.30 -1.09
N LEU A 134 -3.80 -0.48 -0.89
CA LEU A 134 -5.12 -0.67 -1.52
C LEU A 134 -5.03 -0.67 -3.06
N GLY A 135 -4.20 0.19 -3.64
CA GLY A 135 -3.94 0.18 -5.08
C GLY A 135 -3.30 -1.13 -5.54
N GLN A 136 -2.31 -1.63 -4.81
CA GLN A 136 -1.67 -2.91 -5.11
C GLN A 136 -2.65 -4.08 -4.93
N GLU A 137 -3.44 -4.10 -3.87
CA GLU A 137 -4.48 -5.12 -3.65
C GLU A 137 -5.49 -5.18 -4.80
N LYS A 138 -5.90 -4.01 -5.33
CA LYS A 138 -6.80 -3.94 -6.49
C LYS A 138 -6.18 -4.56 -7.74
N LEU A 139 -4.90 -4.28 -8.01
CA LEU A 139 -4.17 -4.89 -9.11
C LEU A 139 -4.04 -6.42 -8.92
N ILE A 140 -3.64 -6.87 -7.73
CA ILE A 140 -3.51 -8.29 -7.41
C ILE A 140 -4.85 -9.01 -7.61
N ARG A 141 -5.94 -8.44 -7.10
CA ARG A 141 -7.29 -9.01 -7.25
C ARG A 141 -7.68 -9.18 -8.71
N ALA A 142 -7.38 -8.20 -9.56
CA ALA A 142 -7.67 -8.28 -10.98
C ALA A 142 -6.84 -9.41 -11.66
N ILE A 143 -5.57 -9.54 -11.34
CA ILE A 143 -4.71 -10.63 -11.85
C ILE A 143 -5.22 -11.99 -11.38
N LEU A 144 -5.55 -12.14 -10.10
CA LEU A 144 -6.08 -13.39 -9.55
C LEU A 144 -7.40 -13.80 -10.21
N ALA A 145 -8.31 -12.85 -10.44
CA ALA A 145 -9.58 -13.12 -11.09
C ALA A 145 -9.38 -13.65 -12.51
N ILE A 146 -8.42 -13.10 -13.27
CA ILE A 146 -8.11 -13.57 -14.62
C ILE A 146 -7.45 -14.95 -14.57
N LEU A 147 -6.42 -15.15 -13.74
CA LEU A 147 -5.75 -16.44 -13.60
C LEU A 147 -6.72 -17.56 -13.19
N SER A 148 -7.65 -17.26 -12.27
CA SER A 148 -8.69 -18.20 -11.84
C SER A 148 -9.65 -18.54 -12.98
N SER A 149 -10.07 -17.55 -13.80
CA SER A 149 -10.98 -17.76 -14.93
C SER A 149 -10.34 -18.58 -16.07
N MET A 150 -9.03 -18.46 -16.24
CA MET A 150 -8.26 -19.20 -17.26
C MET A 150 -7.95 -20.65 -16.83
N SER A 151 -8.35 -21.07 -15.63
CA SER A 151 -7.96 -22.37 -15.03
C SER A 151 -6.45 -22.58 -15.01
N VAL A 152 -5.69 -21.51 -14.96
CA VAL A 152 -4.23 -21.56 -14.92
C VAL A 152 -3.78 -22.06 -13.56
N ARG A 153 -2.93 -23.07 -13.53
CA ARG A 153 -2.28 -23.51 -12.29
C ARG A 153 -1.29 -22.43 -11.85
N GLY A 154 -1.62 -21.71 -10.80
CA GLY A 154 -0.77 -20.69 -10.21
C GLY A 154 -0.50 -20.98 -8.75
N ILE A 155 0.61 -20.47 -8.25
CA ILE A 155 1.02 -20.55 -6.85
C ILE A 155 1.14 -19.13 -6.32
N ILE A 156 0.65 -18.93 -5.10
CA ILE A 156 0.75 -17.68 -4.37
C ILE A 156 1.74 -17.85 -3.25
N GLU A 157 2.65 -16.91 -3.09
CA GLU A 157 3.41 -16.77 -1.86
C GLU A 157 2.75 -15.71 -0.97
N GLU A 158 2.29 -16.16 0.21
CA GLU A 158 1.72 -15.31 1.23
C GLU A 158 2.81 -14.75 2.15
N LYS A 159 2.66 -13.48 2.53
CA LYS A 159 3.44 -12.85 3.59
C LYS A 159 2.91 -13.34 4.94
N MET A 160 3.61 -14.28 5.57
CA MET A 160 3.39 -14.59 6.98
C MET A 160 4.36 -13.81 7.87
N SER A 161 3.91 -13.42 9.05
CA SER A 161 4.75 -12.85 10.08
C SER A 161 5.80 -13.88 10.47
N SER A 162 7.09 -13.57 10.22
CA SER A 162 8.29 -14.33 10.62
C SER A 162 8.31 -15.83 10.27
N GLU A 163 9.16 -16.20 9.35
CA GLU A 163 9.84 -17.49 9.16
C GLU A 163 9.20 -18.59 8.29
N THR A 164 7.90 -18.64 8.04
CA THR A 164 7.32 -19.68 7.16
C THR A 164 6.63 -19.06 5.95
N LYS A 165 7.22 -19.26 4.77
CA LYS A 165 6.58 -18.99 3.49
C LYS A 165 5.51 -20.05 3.26
N LYS A 166 4.27 -19.64 3.08
CA LYS A 166 3.19 -20.55 2.70
C LYS A 166 2.87 -20.37 1.22
N CYS A 167 3.12 -21.41 0.45
CA CYS A 167 2.67 -21.47 -0.95
C CYS A 167 1.30 -22.15 -1.00
N SER A 168 0.34 -21.52 -1.62
CA SER A 168 -0.99 -22.07 -1.88
C SER A 168 -1.36 -21.96 -3.36
N THR A 169 -2.22 -22.86 -3.83
CA THR A 169 -2.74 -22.79 -5.19
C THR A 169 -3.74 -21.64 -5.31
N ILE A 170 -3.78 -20.97 -6.49
CA ILE A 170 -4.76 -19.93 -6.76
C ILE A 170 -6.17 -20.54 -6.81
N HIS A 171 -7.06 -20.03 -5.96
CA HIS A 171 -8.47 -20.42 -5.89
C HIS A 171 -9.37 -19.20 -6.11
N ALA A 172 -10.60 -19.43 -6.60
CA ALA A 172 -11.57 -18.36 -6.82
C ALA A 172 -11.97 -17.60 -5.52
N ASP A 173 -11.83 -18.25 -4.35
CA ASP A 173 -12.27 -17.72 -3.05
C ASP A 173 -11.18 -16.88 -2.34
N MET A 174 -10.13 -16.45 -3.03
CA MET A 174 -9.02 -15.70 -2.42
C MET A 174 -9.32 -14.20 -2.20
N VAL A 175 -10.58 -13.82 -2.22
CA VAL A 175 -10.98 -12.44 -1.91
C VAL A 175 -10.64 -12.10 -0.47
N GLY A 176 -9.86 -11.02 -0.28
CA GLY A 176 -9.39 -10.54 1.02
C GLY A 176 -8.00 -10.99 1.42
N MET A 177 -7.34 -11.86 0.64
CA MET A 177 -5.97 -12.31 0.88
C MET A 177 -4.91 -11.45 0.18
N GLU A 178 -5.31 -10.51 -0.66
CA GLU A 178 -4.43 -9.73 -1.54
C GLU A 178 -3.35 -8.96 -0.78
N SER A 179 -3.64 -8.52 0.45
CA SER A 179 -2.68 -7.80 1.31
C SER A 179 -1.47 -8.66 1.72
N ASN A 180 -1.63 -9.97 1.71
CA ASN A 180 -0.61 -10.93 2.14
C ASN A 180 0.24 -11.46 0.98
N ILE A 181 -0.18 -11.21 -0.27
CA ILE A 181 0.48 -11.74 -1.45
C ILE A 181 1.74 -10.95 -1.77
N LYS A 182 2.88 -11.65 -1.83
CA LYS A 182 4.18 -11.10 -2.25
C LYS A 182 4.55 -11.49 -3.67
N ALA A 183 4.15 -12.68 -4.09
CA ALA A 183 4.50 -13.23 -5.38
C ALA A 183 3.33 -14.05 -5.95
N LEU A 184 3.22 -14.03 -7.27
CA LEU A 184 2.34 -14.88 -8.06
C LEU A 184 3.18 -15.65 -9.07
N HIS A 185 2.93 -16.94 -9.22
CA HIS A 185 3.58 -17.80 -10.19
C HIS A 185 2.53 -18.49 -11.05
N TRP A 186 2.76 -18.53 -12.37
CA TRP A 186 1.91 -19.24 -13.32
C TRP A 186 2.70 -19.72 -14.53
N PHE A 187 2.05 -20.52 -15.37
CA PHE A 187 2.56 -20.94 -16.65
C PHE A 187 1.74 -20.30 -17.77
N ASN A 188 2.42 -19.80 -18.80
CA ASN A 188 1.81 -19.41 -20.05
C ASN A 188 2.47 -20.14 -21.23
N TYR A 189 2.15 -19.77 -22.47
CA TYR A 189 2.70 -20.38 -23.67
C TYR A 189 4.24 -20.33 -23.71
N TYR A 190 4.84 -19.31 -23.16
CA TYR A 190 6.31 -19.11 -23.17
C TYR A 190 7.01 -19.68 -21.93
N GLY A 191 6.30 -20.38 -21.03
CA GLY A 191 6.83 -21.03 -19.85
C GLY A 191 6.45 -20.36 -18.53
N GLU A 192 7.31 -20.53 -17.54
CA GLU A 192 7.08 -20.05 -16.17
C GLU A 192 7.17 -18.53 -16.07
N ARG A 193 6.25 -17.96 -15.32
CA ARG A 193 6.18 -16.54 -15.00
C ARG A 193 6.09 -16.34 -13.49
N LEU A 194 6.90 -15.43 -12.99
CA LEU A 194 6.96 -15.05 -11.60
C LEU A 194 6.80 -13.53 -11.47
N LEU A 195 5.72 -13.09 -10.87
CA LEU A 195 5.41 -11.69 -10.59
C LEU A 195 5.64 -11.39 -9.13
N LEU A 196 6.53 -10.45 -8.83
CA LEU A 196 6.83 -9.99 -7.49
C LEU A 196 6.29 -8.58 -7.29
N PHE A 197 5.85 -8.29 -6.07
CA PHE A 197 5.38 -6.97 -5.66
C PHE A 197 6.32 -6.32 -4.66
N ASN A 198 6.62 -5.04 -4.88
CA ASN A 198 7.47 -4.21 -4.01
C ASN A 198 8.82 -4.89 -3.68
N ALA A 199 9.50 -5.42 -4.70
CA ALA A 199 10.75 -6.14 -4.55
C ALA A 199 11.97 -5.22 -4.67
N LYS A 200 12.95 -5.41 -3.80
CA LYS A 200 14.24 -4.71 -3.89
C LYS A 200 15.10 -5.33 -4.99
N ILE A 201 15.22 -4.64 -6.11
CA ILE A 201 15.95 -5.10 -7.30
C ILE A 201 17.38 -4.59 -7.26
N PRO A 202 18.40 -5.47 -7.15
CA PRO A 202 19.80 -5.07 -6.95
C PRO A 202 20.35 -4.15 -8.04
N ILE A 203 20.09 -4.42 -9.33
CA ILE A 203 20.57 -3.59 -10.44
C ILE A 203 19.99 -2.16 -10.38
N VAL A 204 18.75 -2.00 -9.91
CA VAL A 204 18.07 -0.70 -9.73
C VAL A 204 18.47 -0.04 -8.41
N ASN A 205 18.92 -0.85 -7.44
CA ASN A 205 19.24 -0.47 -6.06
C ASN A 205 18.08 0.23 -5.33
N LYS A 206 16.85 -0.11 -5.68
CA LYS A 206 15.60 0.40 -5.09
C LYS A 206 14.53 -0.69 -5.13
N ASN A 207 13.48 -0.47 -4.33
CA ASN A 207 12.25 -1.24 -4.49
C ASN A 207 11.57 -0.85 -5.81
N VAL A 208 10.97 -1.84 -6.47
CA VAL A 208 10.17 -1.70 -7.67
C VAL A 208 8.81 -2.33 -7.39
N ASP A 209 7.73 -1.62 -7.71
CA ASP A 209 6.38 -2.01 -7.28
C ASP A 209 5.89 -3.28 -7.96
N ILE A 210 6.21 -3.47 -9.25
CA ILE A 210 5.76 -4.60 -10.08
C ILE A 210 6.97 -5.14 -10.82
N CYS A 211 7.32 -6.42 -10.60
CA CYS A 211 8.49 -7.06 -11.20
C CYS A 211 8.11 -8.42 -11.78
N LEU A 212 8.06 -8.53 -13.12
CA LEU A 212 7.79 -9.79 -13.84
C LEU A 212 9.08 -10.42 -14.34
N PHE A 213 9.25 -11.68 -14.03
CA PHE A 213 10.38 -12.50 -14.45
C PHE A 213 9.94 -13.77 -15.18
N SER A 214 10.81 -14.31 -16.03
CA SER A 214 10.75 -15.69 -16.47
C SER A 214 11.40 -16.57 -15.41
N GLY A 215 10.60 -17.24 -14.59
CA GLY A 215 11.10 -18.06 -13.48
C GLY A 215 10.01 -18.67 -12.63
N SER A 216 10.43 -19.58 -11.75
CA SER A 216 9.56 -20.34 -10.86
C SER A 216 9.57 -19.77 -9.43
N ILE A 217 8.66 -20.28 -8.60
CA ILE A 217 8.65 -19.97 -7.17
C ILE A 217 9.92 -20.48 -6.47
N ALA A 218 10.51 -21.58 -6.93
CA ALA A 218 11.78 -22.07 -6.42
C ALA A 218 12.95 -21.10 -6.70
N ASP A 219 12.96 -20.43 -7.85
CA ASP A 219 13.93 -19.37 -8.16
C ASP A 219 13.78 -18.16 -7.21
N TYR A 220 12.56 -17.89 -6.75
CA TYR A 220 12.27 -16.84 -5.76
C TYR A 220 12.73 -17.24 -4.36
N ASP A 221 12.46 -18.48 -3.95
CA ASP A 221 12.84 -19.01 -2.62
C ASP A 221 14.35 -18.96 -2.38
N ASP A 222 15.13 -19.25 -3.43
CA ASP A 222 16.58 -19.10 -3.40
C ASP A 222 17.06 -17.65 -3.31
N GLY A 223 16.17 -16.67 -3.46
CA GLY A 223 16.50 -15.24 -3.49
C GLY A 223 17.36 -14.82 -4.68
N ARG A 224 17.50 -15.69 -5.69
CA ARG A 224 18.40 -15.47 -6.84
C ARG A 224 17.75 -14.76 -8.01
N ILE A 225 16.44 -14.93 -8.19
CA ILE A 225 15.73 -14.40 -9.38
C ILE A 225 15.90 -12.89 -9.54
N ILE A 226 15.85 -12.13 -8.44
CA ILE A 226 16.00 -10.67 -8.43
C ILE A 226 17.39 -10.19 -8.87
N ARG A 227 18.37 -11.11 -9.01
CA ARG A 227 19.73 -10.85 -9.50
C ARG A 227 19.95 -11.34 -10.93
N LYS A 228 19.01 -12.13 -11.49
CA LYS A 228 19.06 -12.66 -12.85
C LYS A 228 18.42 -11.68 -13.82
N ASN A 229 19.14 -10.59 -14.13
CA ASN A 229 18.63 -9.49 -14.94
C ASN A 229 18.21 -9.93 -16.34
N GLU A 230 18.83 -10.97 -16.89
CA GLU A 230 18.51 -11.60 -18.18
C GLU A 230 17.13 -12.29 -18.18
N ARG A 231 16.58 -12.60 -17.00
CA ARG A 231 15.25 -13.17 -16.83
C ARG A 231 14.17 -12.12 -16.54
N ALA A 232 14.54 -10.85 -16.38
CA ALA A 232 13.58 -9.77 -16.19
C ALA A 232 12.79 -9.51 -17.48
N LEU A 233 11.48 -9.54 -17.40
CA LEU A 233 10.58 -9.35 -18.54
C LEU A 233 9.96 -7.94 -18.55
N MET A 234 9.50 -7.47 -17.37
CA MET A 234 8.85 -6.18 -17.23
C MET A 234 8.95 -5.67 -15.79
N PHE A 235 9.20 -4.38 -15.65
CA PHE A 235 9.13 -3.68 -14.38
C PHE A 235 8.13 -2.52 -14.46
N GLY A 236 7.40 -2.31 -13.37
CA GLY A 236 6.34 -1.30 -13.33
C GLY A 236 6.32 -0.50 -12.05
N GLU A 237 5.74 0.67 -12.15
CA GLU A 237 5.47 1.59 -11.03
C GLU A 237 3.97 1.70 -10.80
N LEU A 238 3.55 1.70 -9.53
CA LEU A 238 2.16 1.79 -9.14
C LEU A 238 1.92 2.98 -8.21
N LYS A 239 0.96 3.82 -8.55
CA LYS A 239 0.49 4.96 -7.74
C LYS A 239 -1.00 4.78 -7.43
N GLY A 240 -1.28 4.24 -6.23
CA GLY A 240 -2.64 3.91 -5.79
C GLY A 240 -3.44 5.07 -5.20
N GLY A 241 -2.84 6.26 -5.05
CA GLY A 241 -3.52 7.45 -4.52
C GLY A 241 -4.57 7.97 -5.47
N ILE A 242 -5.76 8.32 -4.95
CA ILE A 242 -6.89 8.85 -5.75
C ILE A 242 -6.99 10.38 -5.68
N ASP A 243 -6.17 11.05 -4.87
CA ASP A 243 -6.19 12.49 -4.71
C ASP A 243 -5.55 13.17 -5.95
N PRO A 244 -6.32 13.94 -6.74
CA PRO A 244 -5.78 14.62 -7.90
C PRO A 244 -4.74 15.70 -7.54
N ALA A 245 -4.84 16.31 -6.35
CA ALA A 245 -3.87 17.32 -5.92
C ALA A 245 -2.43 16.78 -5.78
N GLY A 246 -2.27 15.46 -5.63
CA GLY A 246 -0.97 14.78 -5.59
C GLY A 246 -0.53 14.14 -6.91
N SER A 247 -1.35 14.19 -7.97
CA SER A 247 -1.13 13.41 -9.20
C SER A 247 0.16 13.81 -9.93
N ASP A 248 0.46 15.09 -10.03
CA ASP A 248 1.68 15.60 -10.67
C ASP A 248 2.95 15.10 -9.96
N GLU A 249 2.99 15.14 -8.63
CA GLU A 249 4.09 14.60 -7.83
C GLU A 249 4.18 13.07 -7.95
N HIS A 250 3.03 12.39 -7.97
CA HIS A 250 2.97 10.94 -8.17
C HIS A 250 3.54 10.56 -9.54
N TRP A 251 3.24 11.33 -10.59
CA TRP A 251 3.79 11.08 -11.90
C TRP A 251 5.28 11.39 -11.98
N LYS A 252 5.74 12.54 -11.48
CA LYS A 252 7.16 12.89 -11.45
C LYS A 252 8.00 11.83 -10.74
N THR A 253 7.55 11.36 -9.59
CA THR A 253 8.24 10.30 -8.84
C THR A 253 8.17 8.95 -9.56
N GLY A 254 7.03 8.59 -10.12
CA GLY A 254 6.83 7.37 -10.91
C GLY A 254 7.70 7.36 -12.18
N ASN A 255 7.67 8.45 -12.95
CA ASN A 255 8.48 8.61 -14.16
C ASN A 255 9.98 8.56 -13.86
N SER A 256 10.41 9.20 -12.76
CA SER A 256 11.81 9.12 -12.29
C SER A 256 12.22 7.70 -11.92
N ALA A 257 11.33 6.94 -11.29
CA ALA A 257 11.57 5.53 -10.98
C ALA A 257 11.67 4.68 -12.25
N LEU A 258 10.78 4.86 -13.21
CA LEU A 258 10.81 4.16 -14.50
C LEU A 258 12.06 4.51 -15.33
N ASN A 259 12.49 5.78 -15.34
CA ASN A 259 13.74 6.20 -15.97
C ASN A 259 14.94 5.50 -15.33
N ARG A 260 15.01 5.50 -13.99
CA ARG A 260 16.07 4.80 -13.25
C ARG A 260 16.13 3.31 -13.59
N ILE A 261 14.98 2.64 -13.71
CA ILE A 261 14.92 1.24 -14.12
C ILE A 261 15.55 1.07 -15.51
N ARG A 262 15.10 1.84 -16.50
CA ARG A 262 15.61 1.78 -17.89
C ARG A 262 17.11 2.05 -17.97
N ASP A 263 17.57 3.08 -17.26
CA ASP A 263 18.99 3.48 -17.27
C ASP A 263 19.87 2.44 -16.56
N SER A 264 19.39 1.83 -15.47
CA SER A 264 20.13 0.76 -14.78
C SER A 264 20.36 -0.44 -15.69
N PHE A 265 19.35 -0.88 -16.43
CA PHE A 265 19.48 -1.98 -17.39
C PHE A 265 20.37 -1.60 -18.58
N ARG A 266 20.20 -0.42 -19.15
CA ARG A 266 21.02 0.08 -20.26
C ARG A 266 22.49 0.18 -19.87
N ASN A 267 22.80 0.77 -18.72
CA ASN A 267 24.18 0.94 -18.22
C ASN A 267 24.87 -0.40 -17.92
N ALA A 268 24.10 -1.43 -17.59
CA ALA A 268 24.62 -2.78 -17.41
C ALA A 268 24.70 -3.61 -18.70
N GLY A 269 24.40 -3.02 -19.85
CA GLY A 269 24.50 -3.67 -21.16
C GLY A 269 23.35 -4.61 -21.51
N TYR A 270 22.23 -4.56 -20.77
CA TYR A 270 21.05 -5.34 -21.11
C TYR A 270 20.21 -4.65 -22.17
N LEU A 271 19.42 -5.46 -22.89
CA LEU A 271 18.39 -4.96 -23.80
C LEU A 271 17.35 -4.14 -23.03
N VAL A 272 16.60 -3.31 -23.77
CA VAL A 272 15.57 -2.43 -23.17
C VAL A 272 14.54 -3.26 -22.41
N ILE A 273 14.53 -3.10 -21.08
CA ILE A 273 13.51 -3.70 -20.21
C ILE A 273 12.14 -3.06 -20.51
N LYS A 274 11.08 -3.89 -20.61
CA LYS A 274 9.72 -3.37 -20.70
C LYS A 274 9.37 -2.65 -19.41
N THR A 275 8.76 -1.47 -19.54
CA THR A 275 8.30 -0.70 -18.37
C THR A 275 6.82 -0.40 -18.46
N SER A 276 6.13 -0.35 -17.31
CA SER A 276 4.71 -0.07 -17.25
C SER A 276 4.36 0.88 -16.09
N PHE A 277 3.21 1.55 -16.23
CA PHE A 277 2.70 2.45 -15.21
C PHE A 277 1.24 2.15 -14.87
N VAL A 278 0.93 2.09 -13.57
CA VAL A 278 -0.42 1.91 -13.04
C VAL A 278 -0.75 3.10 -12.15
N GLY A 279 -1.75 3.91 -12.50
CA GLY A 279 -2.14 5.10 -11.76
C GLY A 279 -3.62 5.10 -11.38
N ALA A 280 -3.97 5.55 -10.16
CA ALA A 280 -5.36 5.71 -9.74
C ALA A 280 -5.89 7.13 -10.00
N ALA A 281 -5.09 8.17 -9.74
CA ALA A 281 -5.41 9.56 -10.08
C ALA A 281 -4.53 10.01 -11.24
N ILE A 282 -5.09 10.09 -12.42
CA ILE A 282 -4.40 10.53 -13.63
C ILE A 282 -5.07 11.80 -14.12
N GLU A 283 -4.39 12.92 -14.00
CA GLU A 283 -4.78 14.25 -14.47
C GLU A 283 -4.39 14.44 -15.93
N ARG A 284 -4.95 15.44 -16.60
CA ARG A 284 -4.75 15.71 -18.03
C ARG A 284 -3.28 15.82 -18.42
N ALA A 285 -2.49 16.65 -17.76
CA ALA A 285 -1.07 16.83 -18.07
C ALA A 285 -0.28 15.51 -17.93
N MET A 286 -0.55 14.77 -16.88
CA MET A 286 0.02 13.44 -16.66
C MET A 286 -0.40 12.44 -17.74
N ALA A 287 -1.68 12.46 -18.14
CA ALA A 287 -2.21 11.59 -19.20
C ALA A 287 -1.54 11.85 -20.55
N GLU A 288 -1.31 13.12 -20.89
CA GLU A 288 -0.63 13.53 -22.12
C GLU A 288 0.83 13.01 -22.15
N GLU A 289 1.57 13.15 -21.06
CA GLU A 289 2.94 12.62 -20.96
C GLU A 289 2.98 11.08 -21.02
N ILE A 290 2.10 10.39 -20.31
CA ILE A 290 2.00 8.93 -20.34
C ILE A 290 1.69 8.47 -21.77
N PHE A 291 0.72 9.09 -22.43
CA PHE A 291 0.32 8.74 -23.78
C PHE A 291 1.46 8.98 -24.80
N ALA A 292 2.18 10.09 -24.69
CA ALA A 292 3.36 10.37 -25.52
C ALA A 292 4.46 9.31 -25.32
N GLN A 293 4.70 8.87 -24.07
CA GLN A 293 5.66 7.79 -23.79
C GLN A 293 5.20 6.43 -24.33
N LEU A 294 3.90 6.13 -24.33
CA LEU A 294 3.35 4.94 -24.96
C LEU A 294 3.53 4.97 -26.50
N GLN A 295 3.28 6.12 -27.12
CA GLN A 295 3.45 6.31 -28.57
C GLN A 295 4.91 6.18 -29.00
N SER A 296 5.85 6.75 -28.24
CA SER A 296 7.29 6.66 -28.52
C SER A 296 7.88 5.29 -28.17
N GLY A 297 7.16 4.45 -27.39
CA GLY A 297 7.65 3.18 -26.91
C GLY A 297 8.62 3.27 -25.73
N MET A 298 8.78 4.44 -25.15
CA MET A 298 9.52 4.63 -23.90
C MET A 298 8.83 3.91 -22.75
N LEU A 299 7.49 3.98 -22.68
CA LEU A 299 6.65 3.18 -21.82
C LEU A 299 5.98 2.08 -22.65
N THR A 300 6.03 0.83 -22.18
CA THR A 300 5.48 -0.30 -22.94
C THR A 300 3.98 -0.41 -22.75
N ASN A 301 3.47 -0.23 -21.55
CA ASN A 301 2.04 -0.28 -21.25
C ASN A 301 1.70 0.63 -20.05
N ALA A 302 0.44 1.03 -19.96
CA ALA A 302 -0.11 1.78 -18.84
C ALA A 302 -1.56 1.39 -18.58
N THR A 303 -2.08 1.74 -17.40
CA THR A 303 -3.49 1.59 -17.07
C THR A 303 -3.92 2.61 -16.03
N ASN A 304 -5.14 3.12 -16.18
CA ASN A 304 -5.85 3.77 -15.09
C ASN A 304 -6.43 2.67 -14.17
N LEU A 305 -6.01 2.66 -12.92
CA LEU A 305 -6.42 1.66 -11.92
C LEU A 305 -7.93 1.72 -11.62
N THR A 306 -8.59 2.86 -11.86
CA THR A 306 -10.03 3.02 -11.65
C THR A 306 -10.85 2.50 -12.83
N ASN A 307 -10.29 2.47 -14.04
CA ASN A 307 -10.94 1.98 -15.24
C ASN A 307 -10.81 0.45 -15.36
N ILE A 308 -11.89 -0.26 -15.10
CA ILE A 308 -11.88 -1.73 -15.06
C ILE A 308 -11.48 -2.37 -16.40
N ASN A 309 -11.88 -1.79 -17.52
CA ASN A 309 -11.55 -2.34 -18.85
C ASN A 309 -10.05 -2.20 -19.15
N GLN A 310 -9.46 -1.04 -18.85
CA GLN A 310 -8.03 -0.84 -18.96
C GLN A 310 -7.24 -1.77 -18.03
N LEU A 311 -7.72 -1.92 -16.79
CA LEU A 311 -7.06 -2.77 -15.79
C LEU A 311 -7.06 -4.24 -16.21
N ILE A 312 -8.19 -4.76 -16.70
CA ILE A 312 -8.29 -6.15 -17.20
C ILE A 312 -7.34 -6.36 -18.39
N GLU A 313 -7.33 -5.45 -19.36
CA GLU A 313 -6.46 -5.55 -20.53
C GLU A 313 -4.96 -5.49 -20.14
N TYR A 314 -4.62 -4.63 -19.20
CA TYR A 314 -3.28 -4.55 -18.63
C TYR A 314 -2.86 -5.86 -17.93
N CYS A 315 -3.77 -6.45 -17.14
CA CYS A 315 -3.52 -7.72 -16.46
C CYS A 315 -3.37 -8.89 -17.46
N ASN A 316 -4.21 -8.95 -18.50
CA ASN A 316 -4.05 -9.92 -19.59
C ASN A 316 -2.68 -9.80 -20.26
N TRP A 317 -2.25 -8.59 -20.56
CA TRP A 317 -0.93 -8.34 -21.12
C TRP A 317 0.21 -8.85 -20.21
N ILE A 318 0.14 -8.62 -18.89
CA ILE A 318 1.13 -9.16 -17.93
C ILE A 318 1.15 -10.69 -17.97
N ILE A 319 -0.03 -11.32 -17.99
CA ILE A 319 -0.17 -12.78 -17.93
C ILE A 319 0.38 -13.42 -19.21
N GLU A 320 0.23 -12.77 -20.35
CA GLU A 320 0.69 -13.26 -21.66
C GLU A 320 2.17 -13.02 -21.93
N LEU A 321 2.82 -12.05 -21.25
CA LEU A 321 4.25 -11.79 -21.39
C LEU A 321 5.10 -13.00 -21.02
#